data_7a508926b4a0351299bc5fc579a099c9
#
_entry.id   7a508926b4a0351299bc5fc579a099c9
#
_cell.length_a   1.000
_cell.length_b   1.000
_cell.length_c   1.000
_cell.angle_alpha   90.00
_cell.angle_beta   90.00
_cell.angle_gamma   90.00
#
_symmetry.space_group_name_H-M   'P 1'
#
loop_
_entity.id
_entity.type
_entity.pdbx_description
1 polymer ?
#
loop_
_entity_poly.entity_id
_entity_poly.type
_entity_poly.pdbx_seq_one_letter_code
_entity_poly.pdbx_strand_id
1 'polypeptide(L)'
;MRLSIIFILIMILACQGQKQNSAKVKTALQDTEEIAIADTIDCNAEVCLQLRNHDTSGKTFEIYMINSVPVAGFQCDLSGIEIIDSNGGLLKENGYQTSNSAFRLLSFSMQAKLIPIGMGVLTEINYSNPSDEVCMTEIIFAGIGGAKLSTNAPECMKLN
;
A
#
# COMPACT_ATOMS: atom_id res chain seq x y z
N MET A 1 -57.69 -49.59 2.91
CA MET A 1 -56.35 -49.93 3.36
C MET A 1 -55.78 -48.68 3.96
N ARG A 2 -56.06 -48.40 5.20
CA ARG A 2 -55.43 -48.79 6.47
C ARG A 2 -53.93 -48.39 6.50
N LEU A 3 -53.63 -47.46 7.33
CA LEU A 3 -52.33 -46.93 7.73
C LEU A 3 -51.95 -45.55 7.14
N SER A 4 -52.60 -44.51 7.53
CA SER A 4 -52.07 -43.15 7.34
C SER A 4 -52.76 -42.08 8.22
N ILE A 5 -53.27 -42.45 9.39
CA ILE A 5 -53.97 -41.51 10.27
C ILE A 5 -53.37 -41.44 11.71
N ILE A 6 -52.15 -41.84 11.91
CA ILE A 6 -51.53 -41.88 13.25
C ILE A 6 -50.35 -40.93 13.43
N PHE A 7 -50.03 -40.06 12.46
CA PHE A 7 -48.87 -39.15 12.59
C PHE A 7 -49.18 -37.65 12.74
N ILE A 8 -50.44 -37.28 12.97
CA ILE A 8 -50.84 -35.88 13.08
C ILE A 8 -51.23 -35.45 14.52
N LEU A 9 -50.87 -36.18 15.56
CA LEU A 9 -51.29 -35.83 16.89
C LEU A 9 -50.18 -35.68 17.93
N ILE A 10 -48.95 -35.38 17.54
CA ILE A 10 -47.82 -35.12 18.49
C ILE A 10 -47.03 -33.86 18.08
N MET A 11 -47.70 -32.77 17.79
CA MET A 11 -47.02 -31.48 17.55
C MET A 11 -47.74 -30.30 18.18
N ILE A 12 -48.39 -30.48 19.28
CA ILE A 12 -48.96 -29.38 20.05
C ILE A 12 -48.68 -29.65 21.53
N LEU A 13 -47.42 -29.43 21.98
CA LEU A 13 -47.12 -29.10 23.36
C LEU A 13 -45.61 -28.91 23.56
N ALA A 14 -45.10 -27.72 23.35
CA ALA A 14 -43.92 -27.20 24.04
C ALA A 14 -43.66 -25.75 23.61
N CYS A 15 -44.63 -24.89 23.92
CA CYS A 15 -44.33 -23.47 24.02
C CYS A 15 -44.30 -23.16 25.51
N GLN A 16 -43.20 -23.38 26.18
CA GLN A 16 -42.93 -22.85 27.52
C GLN A 16 -41.57 -22.17 27.55
N GLY A 17 -41.68 -20.91 27.91
CA GLY A 17 -40.67 -19.91 28.09
C GLY A 17 -39.32 -20.35 28.63
N GLN A 18 -38.29 -19.86 28.00
CA GLN A 18 -37.00 -19.74 28.63
C GLN A 18 -36.66 -18.27 28.87
N LYS A 19 -36.65 -17.95 30.16
CA LYS A 19 -36.10 -16.74 30.72
C LYS A 19 -34.68 -16.53 30.25
N GLN A 20 -34.40 -15.32 29.83
CA GLN A 20 -33.06 -14.76 29.66
C GLN A 20 -32.16 -15.09 30.84
N ASN A 21 -31.09 -15.80 30.58
CA ASN A 21 -29.86 -15.75 31.38
C ASN A 21 -28.86 -14.86 30.65
N SER A 22 -28.90 -13.60 31.02
CA SER A 22 -27.87 -12.63 30.73
C SER A 22 -26.69 -12.88 31.68
N ALA A 23 -25.83 -13.84 31.36
CA ALA A 23 -24.52 -13.96 32.01
C ALA A 23 -23.68 -15.02 31.25
N LYS A 24 -22.74 -14.59 30.45
CA LYS A 24 -21.55 -15.21 29.91
C LYS A 24 -21.36 -15.01 28.40
N VAL A 25 -21.33 -13.79 28.01
CA VAL A 25 -20.59 -13.39 26.78
C VAL A 25 -19.50 -12.41 27.23
N LYS A 26 -18.57 -12.93 28.00
CA LYS A 26 -17.30 -12.30 28.29
C LYS A 26 -16.26 -13.41 28.30
N THR A 27 -15.80 -13.79 27.13
CA THR A 27 -14.48 -14.44 26.88
C THR A 27 -14.52 -15.05 25.49
N ALA A 28 -14.47 -14.25 24.45
CA ALA A 28 -14.07 -14.61 23.09
C ALA A 28 -13.96 -13.36 22.22
N LEU A 29 -13.24 -12.34 22.70
CA LEU A 29 -12.83 -11.17 21.90
C LEU A 29 -11.50 -10.69 22.47
N GLN A 30 -10.49 -11.55 22.40
CA GLN A 30 -9.11 -11.22 22.67
C GLN A 30 -8.21 -12.02 21.72
N ASP A 31 -8.52 -11.93 20.43
CA ASP A 31 -7.56 -11.98 19.33
C ASP A 31 -7.90 -10.78 18.45
N THR A 32 -7.77 -9.61 19.02
CA THR A 32 -7.54 -8.43 18.24
C THR A 32 -6.07 -8.55 17.85
N GLU A 33 -5.82 -9.07 16.65
CA GLU A 33 -4.60 -8.77 15.93
C GLU A 33 -4.34 -7.28 16.18
N GLU A 34 -3.21 -7.02 16.81
CA GLU A 34 -2.58 -5.73 16.86
C GLU A 34 -2.38 -5.32 15.40
N ILE A 35 -3.41 -4.65 14.84
CA ILE A 35 -3.26 -3.92 13.59
C ILE A 35 -2.18 -2.92 13.93
N ALA A 36 -0.96 -3.25 13.52
CA ALA A 36 0.14 -2.30 13.51
C ALA A 36 -0.46 -1.01 12.95
N ILE A 37 -0.42 0.04 13.75
CA ILE A 37 -0.83 1.38 13.32
C ILE A 37 0.08 1.67 12.15
N ALA A 38 -0.40 1.39 10.94
CA ALA A 38 0.26 1.84 9.73
C ALA A 38 0.38 3.35 9.91
N ASP A 39 1.60 3.84 9.89
CA ASP A 39 1.89 5.27 9.92
C ASP A 39 0.89 5.96 9.00
N THR A 40 -0.10 6.61 9.59
CA THR A 40 -1.08 7.37 8.82
C THR A 40 -0.33 8.57 8.29
N ILE A 41 0.13 8.45 7.05
CA ILE A 41 0.68 9.60 6.34
C ILE A 41 -0.47 10.58 6.23
N ASP A 42 -0.38 11.70 6.91
CA ASP A 42 -1.28 12.84 6.68
C ASP A 42 -0.94 13.41 5.30
N CYS A 43 -1.66 12.90 4.30
CA CYS A 43 -1.40 13.21 2.90
C CYS A 43 -2.36 14.27 2.42
N ASN A 44 -1.91 15.50 2.35
CA ASN A 44 -2.66 16.64 1.80
C ASN A 44 -2.42 16.87 0.30
N ALA A 45 -1.81 15.91 -0.41
CA ALA A 45 -1.52 15.96 -1.83
C ALA A 45 -2.18 14.79 -2.57
N GLU A 46 -2.27 14.86 -3.90
CA GLU A 46 -2.78 13.74 -4.72
C GLU A 46 -1.86 12.53 -4.69
N VAL A 47 -0.55 12.77 -4.50
CA VAL A 47 0.46 11.72 -4.36
C VAL A 47 1.35 12.03 -3.17
N CYS A 48 1.48 11.11 -2.25
CA CYS A 48 2.38 11.17 -1.09
C CYS A 48 3.43 10.10 -1.15
N LEU A 49 4.65 10.47 -0.81
CA LEU A 49 5.81 9.60 -0.86
C LEU A 49 6.47 9.45 0.51
N GLN A 50 7.07 8.29 0.71
CA GLN A 50 7.99 8.00 1.82
C GLN A 50 9.19 7.23 1.31
N LEU A 51 10.37 7.49 1.89
CA LEU A 51 11.54 6.63 1.80
C LEU A 51 11.53 5.71 3.01
N ARG A 52 11.66 4.39 2.80
CA ARG A 52 11.58 3.42 3.90
C ARG A 52 12.32 2.11 3.60
N ASN A 53 12.36 1.21 4.58
CA ASN A 53 12.93 -0.13 4.45
C ASN A 53 14.37 -0.10 3.93
N HIS A 54 15.21 0.78 4.52
CA HIS A 54 16.61 0.85 4.17
C HIS A 54 17.36 -0.41 4.62
N ASP A 55 17.99 -1.09 3.68
CA ASP A 55 18.96 -2.16 3.94
C ASP A 55 20.37 -1.68 3.64
N THR A 56 21.14 -1.40 4.69
CA THR A 56 22.54 -0.97 4.59
C THR A 56 23.42 -2.04 3.96
N SER A 57 23.16 -3.33 4.21
CA SER A 57 23.94 -4.45 3.71
C SER A 57 23.69 -4.69 2.22
N GLY A 58 22.42 -4.68 1.82
CA GLY A 58 21.98 -4.80 0.43
C GLY A 58 22.14 -3.52 -0.37
N LYS A 59 22.34 -2.39 0.30
CA LYS A 59 22.33 -1.05 -0.31
C LYS A 59 21.08 -0.81 -1.12
N THR A 60 19.93 -1.07 -0.49
CA THR A 60 18.60 -0.85 -1.08
C THR A 60 17.73 -0.06 -0.14
N PHE A 61 16.72 0.60 -0.71
CA PHE A 61 15.61 1.18 0.02
C PHE A 61 14.38 1.26 -0.88
N GLU A 62 13.21 1.44 -0.28
CA GLU A 62 11.95 1.55 -0.99
C GLU A 62 11.48 3.00 -1.09
N ILE A 63 10.95 3.35 -2.27
CA ILE A 63 10.08 4.50 -2.45
C ILE A 63 8.65 3.98 -2.31
N TYR A 64 7.94 4.41 -1.27
CA TYR A 64 6.55 4.05 -1.03
C TYR A 64 5.64 5.20 -1.45
N MET A 65 4.49 4.87 -2.04
CA MET A 65 3.54 5.82 -2.57
C MET A 65 2.14 5.57 -2.02
N ILE A 66 1.42 6.66 -1.74
CA ILE A 66 -0.03 6.69 -1.58
C ILE A 66 -0.56 7.67 -2.62
N ASN A 67 -1.54 7.26 -3.42
CA ASN A 67 -2.13 8.13 -4.43
C ASN A 67 -3.66 8.09 -4.39
N SER A 68 -4.28 9.27 -4.41
CA SER A 68 -5.73 9.46 -4.44
C SER A 68 -6.30 9.59 -5.86
N VAL A 69 -5.43 9.66 -6.87
CA VAL A 69 -5.76 9.72 -8.30
C VAL A 69 -4.86 8.76 -9.08
N PRO A 70 -5.28 8.28 -10.28
CA PRO A 70 -4.42 7.43 -11.10
C PRO A 70 -3.16 8.14 -11.59
N VAL A 71 -2.02 7.43 -11.58
CA VAL A 71 -0.71 7.94 -12.01
C VAL A 71 -0.34 7.38 -13.38
N ALA A 72 0.14 8.24 -14.28
CA ALA A 72 0.55 7.90 -15.65
C ALA A 72 2.07 7.92 -15.84
N GLY A 73 2.80 8.65 -15.03
CA GLY A 73 4.26 8.77 -15.11
C GLY A 73 4.85 9.34 -13.84
N PHE A 74 6.14 9.07 -13.66
CA PHE A 74 6.88 9.46 -12.47
C PHE A 74 8.32 9.85 -12.83
N GLN A 75 8.81 10.92 -12.22
CA GLN A 75 10.21 11.34 -12.25
C GLN A 75 10.61 11.88 -10.89
N CYS A 76 11.86 11.61 -10.50
CA CYS A 76 12.49 12.29 -9.36
C CYS A 76 14.01 12.32 -9.52
N ASP A 77 14.64 13.20 -8.75
CA ASP A 77 16.08 13.17 -8.50
C ASP A 77 16.34 12.67 -7.07
N LEU A 78 17.37 11.86 -6.92
CA LEU A 78 17.86 11.34 -5.65
C LEU A 78 19.27 11.90 -5.42
N SER A 79 19.43 12.70 -4.38
CA SER A 79 20.73 13.21 -3.94
C SER A 79 21.28 12.35 -2.81
N GLY A 80 22.61 12.31 -2.65
CA GLY A 80 23.27 11.56 -1.59
C GLY A 80 23.61 10.12 -1.92
N ILE A 81 23.27 9.65 -3.10
CA ILE A 81 23.58 8.31 -3.62
C ILE A 81 23.84 8.36 -5.13
N GLU A 82 24.38 7.27 -5.66
CA GLU A 82 24.33 6.96 -7.09
C GLU A 82 23.37 5.79 -7.33
N ILE A 83 22.35 5.99 -8.17
CA ILE A 83 21.38 4.97 -8.53
C ILE A 83 22.09 3.93 -9.43
N ILE A 84 22.11 2.67 -9.01
CA ILE A 84 22.54 1.54 -9.85
C ILE A 84 21.37 1.05 -10.68
N ASP A 85 20.25 0.75 -10.01
CA ASP A 85 19.04 0.18 -10.63
C ASP A 85 17.79 0.52 -9.80
N SER A 86 16.62 0.38 -10.44
CA SER A 86 15.32 0.45 -9.78
C SER A 86 14.47 -0.72 -10.24
N ASN A 87 13.83 -1.42 -9.31
CA ASN A 87 13.13 -2.64 -9.61
C ASN A 87 11.92 -2.86 -8.70
N GLY A 88 10.99 -3.72 -9.14
CA GLY A 88 9.86 -4.12 -8.33
C GLY A 88 8.75 -3.09 -8.20
N GLY A 89 7.85 -3.36 -7.26
CA GLY A 89 6.74 -2.50 -6.85
C GLY A 89 5.72 -2.20 -7.94
N LEU A 90 4.90 -1.18 -7.66
CA LEU A 90 3.80 -0.74 -8.51
C LEU A 90 4.24 -0.39 -9.94
N LEU A 91 5.47 0.13 -10.13
CA LEU A 91 5.98 0.42 -11.46
C LEU A 91 6.08 -0.85 -12.30
N LYS A 92 6.71 -1.90 -11.76
CA LYS A 92 6.89 -3.17 -12.46
C LYS A 92 5.55 -3.91 -12.65
N GLU A 93 4.72 -3.96 -11.62
CA GLU A 93 3.41 -4.63 -11.64
C GLU A 93 2.48 -4.04 -12.70
N ASN A 94 2.54 -2.73 -12.93
CA ASN A 94 1.75 -2.04 -13.94
C ASN A 94 2.46 -1.94 -15.30
N GLY A 95 3.62 -2.60 -15.48
CA GLY A 95 4.34 -2.68 -16.75
C GLY A 95 4.97 -1.37 -17.18
N TYR A 96 5.39 -0.56 -16.22
CA TYR A 96 6.16 0.65 -16.48
C TYR A 96 7.59 0.32 -16.89
N GLN A 97 8.11 1.11 -17.78
CA GLN A 97 9.53 1.12 -18.10
C GLN A 97 10.21 2.20 -17.28
N THR A 98 11.27 1.81 -16.59
CA THR A 98 12.05 2.71 -15.78
C THR A 98 13.43 2.90 -16.41
N SER A 99 13.87 4.14 -16.48
CA SER A 99 15.21 4.54 -16.91
C SER A 99 15.83 5.38 -15.80
N ASN A 100 17.09 5.13 -15.48
CA ASN A 100 17.83 5.91 -14.51
C ASN A 100 19.17 6.41 -15.02
N SER A 101 19.58 7.55 -14.51
CA SER A 101 20.96 8.02 -14.51
C SER A 101 21.53 7.84 -13.10
N ALA A 102 22.75 8.32 -12.84
CA ALA A 102 23.35 8.25 -11.50
C ALA A 102 22.49 8.91 -10.40
N PHE A 103 21.65 9.87 -10.73
CA PHE A 103 20.84 10.63 -9.75
C PHE A 103 19.37 10.80 -10.11
N ARG A 104 18.96 10.54 -11.35
CA ARG A 104 17.58 10.73 -11.81
C ARG A 104 16.89 9.43 -12.16
N LEU A 105 15.65 9.29 -11.72
CA LEU A 105 14.75 8.20 -12.06
C LEU A 105 13.59 8.73 -12.90
N LEU A 106 13.31 8.07 -14.02
CA LEU A 106 12.16 8.36 -14.89
C LEU A 106 11.41 7.07 -15.17
N SER A 107 10.10 7.07 -14.99
CA SER A 107 9.27 5.89 -15.24
C SER A 107 7.97 6.26 -15.94
N PHE A 108 7.61 5.50 -16.97
CA PHE A 108 6.39 5.70 -17.75
C PHE A 108 5.93 4.40 -18.39
N SER A 109 4.66 4.35 -18.78
CA SER A 109 4.10 3.21 -19.51
C SER A 109 4.00 3.52 -21.00
N MET A 110 4.68 2.70 -21.83
CA MET A 110 4.55 2.75 -23.30
C MET A 110 3.14 2.35 -23.78
N GLN A 111 2.38 1.67 -22.95
CA GLN A 111 1.03 1.19 -23.24
C GLN A 111 -0.06 2.07 -22.64
N ALA A 112 0.31 3.27 -22.15
CA ALA A 112 -0.58 4.20 -21.47
C ALA A 112 -1.34 3.57 -20.28
N LYS A 113 -0.75 2.57 -19.62
CA LYS A 113 -1.29 2.01 -18.38
C LYS A 113 -1.15 3.02 -17.25
N LEU A 114 -2.08 2.97 -16.32
CA LEU A 114 -2.09 3.81 -15.14
C LEU A 114 -1.81 2.96 -13.90
N ILE A 115 -1.08 3.51 -12.95
CA ILE A 115 -1.08 2.96 -11.58
C ILE A 115 -2.41 3.36 -10.97
N PRO A 116 -3.24 2.41 -10.48
CA PRO A 116 -4.54 2.72 -9.90
C PRO A 116 -4.40 3.47 -8.57
N ILE A 117 -5.50 4.06 -8.12
CA ILE A 117 -5.61 4.65 -6.78
C ILE A 117 -5.28 3.60 -5.74
N GLY A 118 -4.46 3.94 -4.75
CA GLY A 118 -4.08 3.01 -3.69
C GLY A 118 -2.79 3.40 -2.96
N MET A 119 -2.14 2.39 -2.42
CA MET A 119 -0.88 2.55 -1.71
C MET A 119 -0.01 1.31 -1.92
N GLY A 120 1.29 1.48 -1.90
CA GLY A 120 2.25 0.39 -2.03
C GLY A 120 3.67 0.88 -2.29
N VAL A 121 4.59 -0.08 -2.35
CA VAL A 121 5.96 0.18 -2.78
C VAL A 121 5.91 0.59 -4.25
N LEU A 122 6.32 1.83 -4.55
CA LEU A 122 6.40 2.32 -5.92
C LEU A 122 7.50 1.59 -6.68
N THR A 123 8.69 1.56 -6.09
CA THR A 123 9.86 0.81 -6.59
C THR A 123 10.89 0.66 -5.47
N GLU A 124 11.78 -0.33 -5.60
CA GLU A 124 12.99 -0.47 -4.81
C GLU A 124 14.17 0.14 -5.57
N ILE A 125 15.01 0.88 -4.88
CA ILE A 125 16.23 1.50 -5.40
C ILE A 125 17.44 0.72 -4.90
N ASN A 126 18.29 0.30 -5.84
CA ASN A 126 19.63 -0.21 -5.55
C ASN A 126 20.65 0.90 -5.84
N TYR A 127 21.55 1.16 -4.90
CA TYR A 127 22.42 2.32 -4.94
C TYR A 127 23.89 2.01 -4.60
N SER A 128 24.78 2.95 -4.96
CA SER A 128 26.19 2.99 -4.55
C SER A 128 26.55 4.37 -4.03
N ASN A 129 27.78 4.51 -3.56
CA ASN A 129 28.38 5.77 -3.12
C ASN A 129 27.49 6.59 -2.17
N PRO A 130 27.00 6.01 -1.04
CA PRO A 130 26.12 6.73 -0.12
C PRO A 130 26.86 7.86 0.60
N SER A 131 26.17 8.99 0.76
CA SER A 131 26.46 10.00 1.78
C SER A 131 25.75 9.65 3.08
N ASP A 132 25.65 10.61 4.02
CA ASP A 132 24.98 10.39 5.30
C ASP A 132 23.46 10.22 5.17
N GLU A 133 22.86 10.81 4.14
CA GLU A 133 21.42 10.75 3.88
C GLU A 133 21.09 10.80 2.39
N VAL A 134 19.92 10.27 2.02
CA VAL A 134 19.31 10.39 0.71
C VAL A 134 18.08 11.29 0.76
N CYS A 135 17.97 12.23 -0.18
CA CYS A 135 16.81 13.10 -0.32
C CYS A 135 16.23 13.01 -1.72
N MET A 136 14.89 13.07 -1.82
CA MET A 136 14.18 13.18 -3.09
C MET A 136 13.91 14.64 -3.44
N THR A 137 14.25 15.01 -4.66
CA THR A 137 14.00 16.35 -5.22
C THR A 137 13.44 16.24 -6.64
N GLU A 138 13.05 17.35 -7.26
CA GLU A 138 12.51 17.42 -8.63
C GLU A 138 11.42 16.36 -8.88
N ILE A 139 10.54 16.16 -7.89
CA ILE A 139 9.50 15.15 -7.93
C ILE A 139 8.38 15.60 -8.87
N ILE A 140 8.10 14.80 -9.90
CA ILE A 140 7.04 15.03 -10.86
C ILE A 140 6.20 13.76 -11.01
N PHE A 141 4.91 13.88 -10.76
CA PHE A 141 3.93 12.88 -11.13
C PHE A 141 3.01 13.42 -12.21
N ALA A 142 2.78 12.60 -13.21
CA ALA A 142 1.81 12.88 -14.27
C ALA A 142 0.58 12.00 -14.07
N GLY A 143 -0.60 12.62 -14.16
CA GLY A 143 -1.89 11.97 -14.21
C GLY A 143 -2.38 11.73 -15.62
N ILE A 144 -3.66 11.43 -15.76
CA ILE A 144 -4.33 11.19 -17.03
C ILE A 144 -4.17 12.44 -17.94
N GLY A 145 -3.79 12.19 -19.19
CA GLY A 145 -3.58 13.28 -20.16
C GLY A 145 -2.34 14.14 -19.91
N GLY A 146 -1.42 13.71 -19.03
CA GLY A 146 -0.21 14.44 -18.70
C GLY A 146 -0.42 15.58 -17.68
N ALA A 147 -1.55 15.61 -17.00
CA ALA A 147 -1.81 16.57 -15.92
C ALA A 147 -0.76 16.43 -14.82
N LYS A 148 -0.18 17.54 -14.35
CA LYS A 148 0.73 17.53 -13.21
C LYS A 148 -0.07 17.30 -11.93
N LEU A 149 0.32 16.27 -11.16
CA LEU A 149 -0.29 15.95 -9.87
C LEU A 149 0.43 16.69 -8.74
N SER A 150 -0.33 17.09 -7.72
CA SER A 150 0.24 17.63 -6.49
C SER A 150 0.95 16.52 -5.70
N THR A 151 2.12 16.83 -5.18
CA THR A 151 2.99 15.87 -4.47
C THR A 151 3.56 16.50 -3.22
N ASN A 152 3.68 15.73 -2.13
CA ASN A 152 4.56 16.08 -1.04
C ASN A 152 5.96 15.52 -1.30
N ALA A 153 6.99 16.24 -0.89
CA ALA A 153 8.34 15.70 -0.82
C ALA A 153 8.48 14.90 0.49
N PRO A 154 9.00 13.65 0.46
CA PRO A 154 9.29 12.91 1.68
C PRO A 154 10.46 13.56 2.44
N GLU A 155 10.53 13.27 3.74
CA GLU A 155 11.73 13.59 4.52
C GLU A 155 12.93 12.83 3.98
N CYS A 156 14.13 13.42 4.13
CA CYS A 156 15.38 12.73 3.78
C CYS A 156 15.58 11.53 4.72
N MET A 157 16.04 10.44 4.17
CA MET A 157 16.30 9.21 4.91
C MET A 157 17.78 9.08 5.23
N LYS A 158 18.12 8.78 6.48
CA LYS A 158 19.50 8.51 6.90
C LYS A 158 19.96 7.15 6.41
N LEU A 159 21.24 7.06 5.96
CA LEU A 159 21.86 5.87 5.39
C LEU A 159 22.93 5.23 6.30
N ASN A 160 23.16 5.77 7.48
CA ASN A 160 24.13 5.33 8.49
C ASN A 160 23.45 4.98 9.84
#